data_23a19fdfd7af526eb7780f2ecb921559
#
_entry.id   23a19fdfd7af526eb7780f2ecb921559
#
_cell.length_a   1.000
_cell.length_b   1.000
_cell.length_c   1.000
_cell.angle_alpha   90.00
_cell.angle_beta   90.00
_cell.angle_gamma   90.00
#
_symmetry.space_group_name_H-M   'P 1'
#
loop_
_entity.id
_entity.type
_entity.pdbx_description
1 polymer ?
#
loop_
_entity_poly.entity_id
_entity_poly.type
_entity_poly.pdbx_seq_one_letter_code
_entity_poly.pdbx_strand_id
1 'polypeptide(L)'
;MNRNIIKDMKQILKLAATLMLGFTLSAADENTTAKPSGIHNVKSGPFNINLSLKGTFAPAKAHAILLRPKAWTDLTVAEDAAAHGTTVSANDVLVKLKAKKLEEKIADTRLALELSRLDYAVAVAEYTFATNIAVMDRTVATNALARLEADFKRYEAKTLALSEKSARFSLLTSQNSLAYAEEELKQLKKMYAADDITEETEEIILQRATHAVNRAKHFLERSESTAANTLTATLPREKEDKIDTLERARLGTTKATSTHQEKIRKLKIGLDQQTIALKRAEEGLAKLEADLKLLSVRAPASGMVYYGKFTDGIWGGQKMVAPKLRKEGKLAAGEVFMTVLEPGLVVVGSIGEADLRKVAGGITGWATPTAEPAHRVPVTVKSISRVPTAPGQYAIRLVANLGDKGYLVPGMSCDIKLKVYENNAALTVPSKALRQNEAGATVLHVKGPMGSTEERVVNIGNSHGGKTVITEGIKAGDEVLLP
;
A
#
# COMPACT_ATOMS: atom_id res chain seq x y z
N MET A 1 3.23 -20.67 37.57
CA MET A 1 4.36 -19.92 37.03
C MET A 1 4.35 -18.52 37.66
N ASN A 2 4.82 -18.37 38.90
CA ASN A 2 5.02 -17.09 39.58
C ASN A 2 5.38 -17.35 41.05
N ARG A 3 6.60 -17.84 41.29
CA ARG A 3 7.18 -17.94 42.66
C ARG A 3 8.69 -17.68 42.75
N ASN A 4 9.37 -17.43 41.61
CA ASN A 4 10.84 -17.21 41.59
C ASN A 4 11.29 -15.76 41.41
N ILE A 5 10.39 -14.81 41.16
CA ILE A 5 10.76 -13.38 40.95
C ILE A 5 10.84 -12.60 42.26
N ILE A 6 10.27 -13.14 43.36
CA ILE A 6 10.23 -12.42 44.67
C ILE A 6 11.45 -12.74 45.53
N LYS A 7 12.25 -13.78 45.22
CA LYS A 7 13.46 -14.11 45.97
C LYS A 7 14.68 -13.31 45.61
N ASP A 8 14.80 -12.85 44.34
CA ASP A 8 15.95 -12.10 43.88
C ASP A 8 15.94 -10.61 44.23
N MET A 9 14.77 -10.04 44.50
CA MET A 9 14.66 -8.65 44.96
C MET A 9 15.01 -8.42 46.45
N LYS A 10 15.13 -9.47 47.25
CA LYS A 10 15.51 -9.34 48.69
C LYS A 10 17.03 -9.45 48.92
N GLN A 11 17.83 -9.88 47.95
CA GLN A 11 19.27 -9.91 48.06
C GLN A 11 19.95 -8.61 47.65
N ILE A 12 19.32 -7.79 46.81
CA ILE A 12 19.86 -6.51 46.34
C ILE A 12 19.69 -5.38 47.36
N LEU A 13 18.76 -5.56 48.33
CA LEU A 13 18.46 -4.53 49.34
C LEU A 13 19.26 -4.68 50.63
N LYS A 14 20.17 -5.67 50.76
CA LYS A 14 21.03 -5.88 51.91
C LYS A 14 22.48 -5.43 51.73
N LEU A 15 22.88 -4.95 50.53
CA LEU A 15 24.25 -4.50 50.28
C LEU A 15 24.43 -2.97 50.23
N ALA A 16 23.38 -2.19 50.51
CA ALA A 16 23.41 -0.72 50.47
C ALA A 16 23.38 -0.05 51.84
N ALA A 17 23.54 -0.80 52.94
CA ALA A 17 23.39 -0.28 54.32
C ALA A 17 24.66 -0.33 55.17
N THR A 18 25.87 -0.46 54.57
CA THR A 18 27.10 -0.52 55.39
C THR A 18 28.24 0.29 54.72
N LEU A 19 27.96 1.56 54.41
CA LEU A 19 29.06 2.53 54.08
C LEU A 19 28.58 3.98 54.32
N MET A 20 28.16 4.27 55.55
CA MET A 20 27.98 5.65 56.04
C MET A 20 28.36 5.69 57.52
N LEU A 21 29.65 5.77 57.77
CA LEU A 21 30.15 6.39 59.02
C LEU A 21 31.61 6.76 58.82
N GLY A 22 31.91 8.03 58.90
CA GLY A 22 33.26 8.48 59.08
C GLY A 22 33.73 9.62 58.16
N PHE A 23 33.10 10.79 58.26
CA PHE A 23 33.81 12.03 57.94
C PHE A 23 33.49 13.05 59.04
N THR A 24 34.42 13.16 59.96
CA THR A 24 34.47 14.23 60.93
C THR A 24 34.94 15.51 60.24
N LEU A 25 34.17 16.59 60.46
CA LEU A 25 34.52 17.96 60.15
C LEU A 25 35.79 18.34 60.91
N SER A 26 36.85 18.70 60.18
CA SER A 26 37.93 19.52 60.72
C SER A 26 37.97 20.79 59.90
N ALA A 27 37.44 21.86 60.49
CA ALA A 27 37.68 23.21 60.00
C ALA A 27 39.10 23.58 60.42
N ALA A 28 39.91 23.85 59.39
CA ALA A 28 41.20 24.56 59.60
C ALA A 28 41.26 25.66 58.52
N ASP A 29 41.03 26.87 59.01
CA ASP A 29 41.47 28.08 58.34
C ASP A 29 42.96 27.99 58.15
N GLU A 30 43.41 27.97 56.88
CA GLU A 30 44.76 28.40 56.56
C GLU A 30 44.76 29.20 55.25
N ASN A 31 44.67 30.49 55.42
CA ASN A 31 44.96 31.48 54.45
C ASN A 31 46.50 31.45 54.21
N THR A 32 46.95 30.46 53.45
CA THR A 32 48.38 30.37 53.03
C THR A 32 48.52 31.05 51.68
N THR A 33 48.87 32.29 51.68
CA THR A 33 49.45 32.95 50.51
C THR A 33 50.70 32.17 50.10
N ALA A 34 50.54 31.23 49.16
CA ALA A 34 51.61 30.50 48.53
C ALA A 34 52.58 31.53 47.87
N LYS A 35 53.78 31.55 48.32
CA LYS A 35 54.84 32.36 47.74
C LYS A 35 55.03 31.95 46.29
N PRO A 36 55.00 32.86 45.30
CA PRO A 36 55.08 32.51 43.88
C PRO A 36 56.39 31.76 43.63
N SER A 37 56.29 30.52 43.13
CA SER A 37 57.45 29.62 42.94
C SER A 37 58.09 29.72 41.55
N GLY A 38 57.65 30.65 40.71
CA GLY A 38 58.23 30.85 39.38
C GLY A 38 57.68 32.06 38.64
N ILE A 39 58.43 32.56 37.70
CA ILE A 39 58.07 33.65 36.79
C ILE A 39 57.90 33.05 35.37
N HIS A 40 56.79 33.29 34.70
CA HIS A 40 56.63 32.96 33.32
C HIS A 40 56.56 34.19 32.43
N ASN A 41 57.54 34.32 31.51
CA ASN A 41 57.57 35.41 30.54
C ASN A 41 56.58 35.11 29.41
N VAL A 42 55.58 35.96 29.20
CA VAL A 42 54.61 35.86 28.15
C VAL A 42 55.25 36.12 26.80
N LYS A 43 55.30 35.12 25.95
CA LYS A 43 55.80 35.22 24.57
C LYS A 43 54.72 35.01 23.57
N SER A 44 54.69 35.82 22.52
CA SER A 44 53.92 35.56 21.36
C SER A 44 54.47 34.34 20.58
N GLY A 45 53.67 33.35 20.29
CA GLY A 45 54.19 32.18 19.59
C GLY A 45 53.04 31.35 19.00
N PRO A 46 53.37 30.34 18.18
CA PRO A 46 52.33 29.49 17.57
C PRO A 46 51.65 28.62 18.63
N PHE A 47 50.36 28.66 18.64
CA PHE A 47 49.53 27.79 19.49
C PHE A 47 48.52 27.06 18.62
N ASN A 48 48.68 25.73 18.54
CA ASN A 48 47.87 24.86 17.68
C ASN A 48 47.22 23.78 18.53
N ILE A 49 45.95 23.58 18.30
CA ILE A 49 45.20 22.45 18.88
C ILE A 49 44.93 21.46 17.77
N ASN A 50 45.49 20.27 17.89
CA ASN A 50 45.29 19.18 16.98
C ASN A 50 44.44 18.10 17.66
N LEU A 51 43.34 17.68 16.98
CA LEU A 51 42.54 16.57 17.39
C LEU A 51 42.98 15.30 16.64
N SER A 52 43.32 14.26 17.39
CA SER A 52 43.71 12.96 16.83
C SER A 52 42.56 11.98 16.88
N LEU A 53 42.21 11.41 15.74
CA LEU A 53 41.13 10.44 15.58
C LEU A 53 41.66 9.22 14.81
N LYS A 54 41.03 8.05 14.99
CA LYS A 54 41.26 6.89 14.14
C LYS A 54 40.28 6.89 13.00
N GLY A 55 40.71 6.48 11.82
CA GLY A 55 39.87 6.39 10.65
C GLY A 55 40.24 5.25 9.70
N THR A 56 39.47 5.11 8.67
CA THR A 56 39.69 4.12 7.62
C THR A 56 39.45 4.78 6.26
N PHE A 57 40.28 4.48 5.29
CA PHE A 57 40.04 4.86 3.91
C PHE A 57 38.86 4.06 3.37
N ALA A 58 37.84 4.73 2.86
CA ALA A 58 36.64 4.15 2.35
C ALA A 58 36.40 4.63 0.90
N PRO A 59 35.70 3.88 0.06
CA PRO A 59 35.35 4.35 -1.27
C PRO A 59 34.47 5.59 -1.18
N ALA A 60 34.60 6.48 -2.15
CA ALA A 60 33.80 7.72 -2.21
C ALA A 60 32.29 7.39 -2.33
N LYS A 61 31.98 6.38 -3.15
CA LYS A 61 30.64 5.81 -3.27
C LYS A 61 30.71 4.28 -3.36
N ALA A 62 29.67 3.63 -2.87
CA ALA A 62 29.54 2.19 -2.87
C ALA A 62 28.10 1.83 -3.24
N HIS A 63 27.94 0.96 -4.24
CA HIS A 63 26.66 0.50 -4.75
C HIS A 63 26.40 -0.93 -4.27
N ALA A 64 25.51 -1.07 -3.34
CA ALA A 64 25.07 -2.38 -2.86
C ALA A 64 24.22 -3.09 -3.92
N ILE A 65 24.61 -4.28 -4.32
CA ILE A 65 23.93 -5.11 -5.29
C ILE A 65 23.09 -6.16 -4.55
N LEU A 66 21.79 -6.11 -4.82
CA LEU A 66 20.82 -7.02 -4.26
C LEU A 66 19.71 -7.29 -5.30
N LEU A 67 19.04 -8.42 -5.20
CA LEU A 67 17.93 -8.79 -6.06
C LEU A 67 16.62 -8.69 -5.29
N ARG A 68 15.60 -8.11 -5.92
CA ARG A 68 14.24 -8.03 -5.38
C ARG A 68 13.23 -8.50 -6.42
N PRO A 69 13.24 -9.80 -6.75
CA PRO A 69 12.23 -10.34 -7.66
C PRO A 69 10.83 -10.21 -7.02
N LYS A 70 9.82 -10.08 -7.87
CA LYS A 70 8.43 -9.89 -7.45
C LYS A 70 7.61 -11.19 -7.47
N ALA A 71 7.99 -12.12 -8.33
CA ALA A 71 7.24 -13.36 -8.56
C ALA A 71 8.15 -14.61 -8.62
N TRP A 72 9.44 -14.43 -8.89
CA TRP A 72 10.38 -15.53 -9.05
C TRP A 72 11.26 -15.72 -7.80
N THR A 73 11.46 -16.95 -7.36
CA THR A 73 12.20 -17.25 -6.12
C THR A 73 13.46 -18.07 -6.32
N ASP A 74 13.62 -18.75 -7.47
CA ASP A 74 14.82 -19.56 -7.74
C ASP A 74 15.93 -18.66 -8.31
N LEU A 75 16.82 -18.20 -7.43
CA LEU A 75 17.95 -17.35 -7.74
C LEU A 75 19.27 -18.16 -7.78
N THR A 76 19.26 -19.25 -8.54
CA THR A 76 20.45 -20.12 -8.70
C THR A 76 21.42 -19.51 -9.69
N VAL A 77 22.69 -19.40 -9.30
CA VAL A 77 23.79 -18.86 -10.14
C VAL A 77 24.11 -19.84 -11.26
N ALA A 78 24.16 -19.35 -12.50
CA ALA A 78 24.42 -20.17 -13.68
C ALA A 78 25.91 -20.41 -13.92
N GLU A 79 26.71 -19.34 -13.73
CA GLU A 79 28.16 -19.30 -13.92
C GLU A 79 28.78 -18.57 -12.73
N ASP A 80 30.06 -18.79 -12.46
CA ASP A 80 30.76 -18.05 -11.42
C ASP A 80 30.62 -16.53 -11.62
N ALA A 81 30.32 -15.82 -10.56
CA ALA A 81 30.19 -14.37 -10.57
C ALA A 81 31.53 -13.67 -10.84
N ALA A 82 31.49 -12.38 -11.20
CA ALA A 82 32.69 -11.54 -11.30
C ALA A 82 33.53 -11.66 -10.00
N ALA A 83 34.82 -11.97 -10.14
CA ALA A 83 35.67 -12.30 -8.98
C ALA A 83 35.81 -11.14 -8.02
N HIS A 84 35.95 -11.46 -6.73
CA HIS A 84 36.21 -10.48 -5.69
C HIS A 84 37.53 -9.71 -5.96
N GLY A 85 37.47 -8.39 -5.89
CA GLY A 85 38.63 -7.52 -6.13
C GLY A 85 38.87 -7.17 -7.62
N THR A 86 38.07 -7.70 -8.55
CA THR A 86 38.21 -7.31 -9.97
C THR A 86 37.60 -5.94 -10.23
N THR A 87 38.18 -5.22 -11.19
CA THR A 87 37.62 -3.97 -11.69
C THR A 87 36.63 -4.26 -12.82
N VAL A 88 35.49 -3.61 -12.78
CA VAL A 88 34.40 -3.73 -13.75
C VAL A 88 34.00 -2.36 -14.28
N SER A 89 33.53 -2.32 -15.51
CA SER A 89 32.96 -1.12 -16.12
C SER A 89 31.47 -1.04 -15.83
N ALA A 90 30.88 0.14 -15.96
CA ALA A 90 29.43 0.29 -15.87
C ALA A 90 28.74 -0.60 -16.92
N ASN A 91 27.66 -1.28 -16.50
CA ASN A 91 26.89 -2.22 -17.30
C ASN A 91 27.55 -3.60 -17.56
N ASP A 92 28.76 -3.87 -17.04
CA ASP A 92 29.34 -5.22 -17.10
C ASP A 92 28.48 -6.21 -16.31
N VAL A 93 28.44 -7.47 -16.78
CA VAL A 93 27.69 -8.54 -16.10
C VAL A 93 28.45 -9.00 -14.87
N LEU A 94 27.83 -8.83 -13.69
CA LEU A 94 28.39 -9.24 -12.41
C LEU A 94 28.03 -10.69 -12.08
N VAL A 95 26.77 -11.05 -12.30
CA VAL A 95 26.22 -12.38 -12.00
C VAL A 95 25.18 -12.74 -13.06
N LYS A 96 25.24 -13.96 -13.56
CA LYS A 96 24.18 -14.58 -14.37
C LYS A 96 23.48 -15.65 -13.56
N LEU A 97 22.15 -15.56 -13.51
CA LEU A 97 21.31 -16.58 -12.88
C LEU A 97 20.69 -17.50 -13.93
N LYS A 98 20.26 -18.67 -13.51
CA LYS A 98 19.61 -19.65 -14.40
C LYS A 98 18.25 -19.14 -14.84
N ALA A 99 18.08 -18.89 -16.15
CA ALA A 99 16.86 -18.32 -16.72
C ALA A 99 15.88 -19.41 -17.22
N LYS A 100 16.36 -20.60 -17.60
CA LYS A 100 15.57 -21.61 -18.33
C LYS A 100 14.22 -21.91 -17.71
N LYS A 101 14.18 -22.20 -16.39
CA LYS A 101 12.93 -22.50 -15.69
C LYS A 101 11.97 -21.31 -15.64
N LEU A 102 12.49 -20.08 -15.57
CA LEU A 102 11.67 -18.86 -15.60
C LEU A 102 11.14 -18.62 -17.01
N GLU A 103 11.92 -18.85 -18.04
CA GLU A 103 11.49 -18.76 -19.46
C GLU A 103 10.38 -19.76 -19.77
N GLU A 104 10.53 -21.03 -19.32
CA GLU A 104 9.48 -22.05 -19.41
C GLU A 104 8.21 -21.59 -18.70
N LYS A 105 8.34 -21.08 -17.45
CA LYS A 105 7.20 -20.54 -16.68
C LYS A 105 6.53 -19.36 -17.37
N ILE A 106 7.29 -18.47 -17.99
CA ILE A 106 6.76 -17.35 -18.76
C ILE A 106 5.98 -17.86 -19.98
N ALA A 107 6.51 -18.86 -20.70
CA ALA A 107 5.82 -19.47 -21.84
C ALA A 107 4.47 -20.07 -21.42
N ASP A 108 4.45 -20.87 -20.36
CA ASP A 108 3.21 -21.44 -19.80
C ASP A 108 2.22 -20.37 -19.36
N THR A 109 2.72 -19.31 -18.72
CA THR A 109 1.87 -18.20 -18.25
C THR A 109 1.30 -17.41 -19.43
N ARG A 110 2.02 -17.27 -20.55
CA ARG A 110 1.51 -16.65 -21.78
C ARG A 110 0.36 -17.45 -22.38
N LEU A 111 0.50 -18.78 -22.46
CA LEU A 111 -0.59 -19.65 -22.92
C LEU A 111 -1.82 -19.56 -22.01
N ALA A 112 -1.62 -19.57 -20.69
CA ALA A 112 -2.70 -19.38 -19.73
C ALA A 112 -3.37 -18.00 -19.85
N LEU A 113 -2.62 -16.96 -20.18
CA LEU A 113 -3.17 -15.63 -20.43
C LEU A 113 -4.03 -15.60 -21.70
N GLU A 114 -3.58 -16.24 -22.78
CA GLU A 114 -4.38 -16.35 -24.02
C GLU A 114 -5.69 -17.09 -23.76
N LEU A 115 -5.68 -18.18 -22.99
CA LEU A 115 -6.90 -18.87 -22.59
C LEU A 115 -7.82 -17.95 -21.79
N SER A 116 -7.27 -17.21 -20.80
CA SER A 116 -8.06 -16.26 -20.00
C SER A 116 -8.66 -15.13 -20.86
N ARG A 117 -8.01 -14.71 -21.93
CA ARG A 117 -8.55 -13.74 -22.90
C ARG A 117 -9.72 -14.31 -23.69
N LEU A 118 -9.62 -15.58 -24.11
CA LEU A 118 -10.73 -16.26 -24.77
C LEU A 118 -11.92 -16.44 -23.83
N ASP A 119 -11.70 -16.88 -22.60
CA ASP A 119 -12.76 -17.02 -21.59
C ASP A 119 -13.46 -15.69 -21.32
N TYR A 120 -12.69 -14.59 -21.24
CA TYR A 120 -13.26 -13.26 -21.11
C TYR A 120 -14.10 -12.87 -22.34
N ALA A 121 -13.61 -13.12 -23.54
CA ALA A 121 -14.34 -12.83 -24.78
C ALA A 121 -15.66 -13.60 -24.88
N VAL A 122 -15.65 -14.89 -24.48
CA VAL A 122 -16.86 -15.72 -24.40
C VAL A 122 -17.83 -15.12 -23.36
N ALA A 123 -17.37 -14.78 -22.19
CA ALA A 123 -18.23 -14.18 -21.15
C ALA A 123 -18.86 -12.85 -21.58
N VAL A 124 -18.13 -12.00 -22.32
CA VAL A 124 -18.65 -10.76 -22.92
C VAL A 124 -19.76 -11.08 -23.93
N ALA A 125 -19.51 -12.06 -24.81
CA ALA A 125 -20.48 -12.46 -25.82
C ALA A 125 -21.76 -13.02 -25.19
N GLU A 126 -21.64 -13.90 -24.22
CA GLU A 126 -22.77 -14.47 -23.46
C GLU A 126 -23.60 -13.41 -22.75
N TYR A 127 -22.93 -12.48 -22.04
CA TYR A 127 -23.60 -11.37 -21.38
C TYR A 127 -24.36 -10.48 -22.36
N THR A 128 -23.73 -10.13 -23.48
CA THR A 128 -24.33 -9.29 -24.53
C THR A 128 -25.52 -9.97 -25.17
N PHE A 129 -25.39 -11.26 -25.53
CA PHE A 129 -26.43 -12.05 -26.10
C PHE A 129 -27.64 -12.21 -25.14
N ALA A 130 -27.37 -12.55 -23.89
CA ALA A 130 -28.42 -12.67 -22.86
C ALA A 130 -29.16 -11.34 -22.64
N THR A 131 -28.46 -10.22 -22.69
CA THR A 131 -29.10 -8.90 -22.57
C THR A 131 -30.00 -8.59 -23.74
N ASN A 132 -29.55 -8.87 -24.97
CA ASN A 132 -30.35 -8.67 -26.19
C ASN A 132 -31.62 -9.56 -26.22
N ILE A 133 -31.45 -10.84 -25.88
CA ILE A 133 -32.60 -11.80 -25.76
C ILE A 133 -33.59 -11.29 -24.73
N ALA A 134 -33.15 -10.86 -23.55
CA ALA A 134 -34.07 -10.39 -22.51
C ALA A 134 -34.88 -9.15 -22.94
N VAL A 135 -34.25 -8.24 -23.69
CA VAL A 135 -34.97 -7.09 -24.27
C VAL A 135 -36.01 -7.54 -25.27
N MET A 136 -35.65 -8.46 -26.17
CA MET A 136 -36.57 -9.00 -27.16
C MET A 136 -37.74 -9.76 -26.52
N ASP A 137 -37.47 -10.68 -25.60
CA ASP A 137 -38.50 -11.46 -24.89
C ASP A 137 -39.45 -10.57 -24.10
N ARG A 138 -38.91 -9.54 -23.43
CA ARG A 138 -39.74 -8.53 -22.74
C ARG A 138 -40.66 -7.81 -23.71
N THR A 139 -40.16 -7.40 -24.88
CA THR A 139 -40.95 -6.70 -25.89
C THR A 139 -42.07 -7.62 -26.42
N VAL A 140 -41.75 -8.87 -26.74
CA VAL A 140 -42.74 -9.89 -27.19
C VAL A 140 -43.80 -10.12 -26.13
N ALA A 141 -43.39 -10.34 -24.88
CA ALA A 141 -44.33 -10.58 -23.76
C ALA A 141 -45.22 -9.35 -23.49
N THR A 142 -44.67 -8.15 -23.53
CA THR A 142 -45.44 -6.90 -23.34
C THR A 142 -46.48 -6.72 -24.45
N ASN A 143 -46.08 -6.95 -25.71
CA ASN A 143 -47.00 -6.87 -26.84
C ASN A 143 -48.11 -7.93 -26.79
N ALA A 144 -47.77 -9.15 -26.39
CA ALA A 144 -48.77 -10.22 -26.20
C ALA A 144 -49.76 -9.87 -25.08
N LEU A 145 -49.27 -9.36 -23.95
CA LEU A 145 -50.13 -8.89 -22.86
C LEU A 145 -51.03 -7.74 -23.29
N ALA A 146 -50.51 -6.75 -24.01
CA ALA A 146 -51.30 -5.63 -24.52
C ALA A 146 -52.43 -6.08 -25.46
N ARG A 147 -52.19 -7.12 -26.30
CA ARG A 147 -53.20 -7.71 -27.15
C ARG A 147 -54.29 -8.38 -26.32
N LEU A 148 -53.92 -9.19 -25.33
CA LEU A 148 -54.90 -9.86 -24.43
C LEU A 148 -55.73 -8.82 -23.67
N GLU A 149 -55.14 -7.73 -23.18
CA GLU A 149 -55.86 -6.63 -22.53
C GLU A 149 -56.85 -5.93 -23.49
N ALA A 150 -56.43 -5.70 -24.71
CA ALA A 150 -57.31 -5.11 -25.73
C ALA A 150 -58.47 -6.05 -26.11
N ASP A 151 -58.20 -7.35 -26.22
CA ASP A 151 -59.24 -8.38 -26.54
C ASP A 151 -60.21 -8.54 -25.37
N PHE A 152 -59.73 -8.56 -24.12
CA PHE A 152 -60.59 -8.58 -22.94
C PHE A 152 -61.48 -7.33 -22.85
N LYS A 153 -60.91 -6.16 -23.08
CA LYS A 153 -61.66 -4.90 -23.09
C LYS A 153 -62.75 -4.87 -24.18
N ARG A 154 -62.46 -5.43 -25.37
CA ARG A 154 -63.40 -5.56 -26.46
C ARG A 154 -64.50 -6.56 -26.09
N TYR A 155 -64.16 -7.69 -25.52
CA TYR A 155 -65.15 -8.71 -25.03
C TYR A 155 -66.09 -8.09 -24.01
N GLU A 156 -65.55 -7.40 -22.97
CA GLU A 156 -66.40 -6.81 -21.93
C GLU A 156 -67.28 -5.68 -22.45
N ALA A 157 -66.80 -4.82 -23.33
CA ALA A 157 -67.54 -3.67 -23.84
C ALA A 157 -68.61 -4.04 -24.88
N LYS A 158 -68.33 -5.08 -25.67
CA LYS A 158 -69.25 -5.40 -26.81
C LYS A 158 -69.80 -6.82 -26.80
N THR A 159 -68.92 -7.82 -26.70
CA THR A 159 -69.33 -9.24 -26.91
C THR A 159 -70.21 -9.72 -25.79
N LEU A 160 -69.88 -9.50 -24.55
CA LEU A 160 -70.61 -9.89 -23.36
C LEU A 160 -72.00 -9.23 -23.38
N ALA A 161 -72.13 -7.93 -23.58
CA ALA A 161 -73.34 -7.19 -23.61
C ALA A 161 -74.25 -7.64 -24.77
N LEU A 162 -73.68 -7.97 -25.96
CA LEU A 162 -74.42 -8.48 -27.09
C LEU A 162 -74.91 -9.91 -26.82
N SER A 163 -74.12 -10.77 -26.23
CA SER A 163 -74.47 -12.14 -25.87
C SER A 163 -75.61 -12.17 -24.84
N GLU A 164 -75.57 -11.34 -23.80
CA GLU A 164 -76.64 -11.16 -22.82
C GLU A 164 -77.94 -10.70 -23.49
N LYS A 165 -77.85 -9.65 -24.35
CA LYS A 165 -78.95 -9.12 -25.07
C LYS A 165 -79.57 -10.18 -26.00
N SER A 166 -78.74 -10.95 -26.69
CA SER A 166 -79.23 -12.03 -27.60
C SER A 166 -79.96 -13.15 -26.84
N ALA A 167 -79.44 -13.58 -25.67
CA ALA A 167 -80.11 -14.59 -24.84
C ALA A 167 -81.47 -14.09 -24.33
N ARG A 168 -81.57 -12.87 -23.86
CA ARG A 168 -82.82 -12.25 -23.42
C ARG A 168 -83.76 -12.03 -24.56
N PHE A 169 -83.26 -11.62 -25.73
CA PHE A 169 -84.11 -11.43 -26.91
C PHE A 169 -84.67 -12.76 -27.43
N SER A 170 -83.91 -13.86 -27.46
CA SER A 170 -84.39 -15.19 -27.80
C SER A 170 -85.50 -15.65 -26.86
N LEU A 171 -85.34 -15.44 -25.55
CA LEU A 171 -86.40 -15.74 -24.56
C LEU A 171 -87.65 -14.92 -24.81
N LEU A 172 -87.51 -13.60 -24.99
CA LEU A 172 -88.69 -12.73 -25.30
C LEU A 172 -89.36 -13.14 -26.54
N THR A 173 -88.66 -13.53 -27.62
CA THR A 173 -89.23 -14.02 -28.87
C THR A 173 -90.07 -15.30 -28.65
N SER A 174 -89.54 -16.23 -27.82
CA SER A 174 -90.30 -17.48 -27.49
C SER A 174 -91.53 -17.20 -26.62
N GLN A 175 -91.44 -16.22 -25.69
CA GLN A 175 -92.60 -15.76 -24.90
C GLN A 175 -93.66 -15.16 -25.78
N ASN A 176 -93.33 -14.29 -26.71
CA ASN A 176 -94.23 -13.69 -27.66
C ASN A 176 -94.87 -14.74 -28.57
N SER A 177 -94.09 -15.73 -29.05
CA SER A 177 -94.58 -16.82 -29.87
C SER A 177 -95.66 -17.67 -29.15
N LEU A 178 -95.46 -17.96 -27.86
CA LEU A 178 -96.44 -18.62 -27.03
C LEU A 178 -97.70 -17.78 -26.87
N ALA A 179 -97.51 -16.48 -26.50
CA ALA A 179 -98.60 -15.55 -26.31
C ALA A 179 -99.51 -15.45 -27.58
N TYR A 180 -98.86 -15.36 -28.74
CA TYR A 180 -99.59 -15.34 -30.02
C TYR A 180 -100.32 -16.66 -30.27
N ALA A 181 -99.71 -17.81 -30.05
CA ALA A 181 -100.39 -19.12 -30.25
C ALA A 181 -101.51 -19.33 -29.23
N GLU A 182 -101.36 -18.88 -27.98
CA GLU A 182 -102.41 -18.94 -26.96
C GLU A 182 -103.59 -18.02 -27.32
N GLU A 183 -103.30 -16.80 -27.79
CA GLU A 183 -104.40 -15.88 -28.21
C GLU A 183 -105.09 -16.40 -29.46
N GLU A 184 -104.41 -16.96 -30.45
CA GLU A 184 -105.00 -17.59 -31.63
C GLU A 184 -105.89 -18.75 -31.24
N LEU A 185 -105.45 -19.68 -30.38
CA LEU A 185 -106.26 -20.78 -29.87
C LEU A 185 -107.48 -20.27 -29.12
N LYS A 186 -107.33 -19.21 -28.32
CA LYS A 186 -108.40 -18.59 -27.54
C LYS A 186 -109.47 -17.97 -28.47
N GLN A 187 -109.00 -17.27 -29.52
CA GLN A 187 -109.90 -16.67 -30.50
C GLN A 187 -110.63 -17.73 -31.32
N LEU A 188 -109.96 -18.80 -31.79
CA LEU A 188 -110.55 -19.93 -32.47
C LEU A 188 -111.61 -20.64 -31.61
N LYS A 189 -111.27 -20.91 -30.31
CA LYS A 189 -112.21 -21.47 -29.32
C LYS A 189 -113.44 -20.57 -29.14
N LYS A 190 -113.29 -19.25 -29.11
CA LYS A 190 -114.38 -18.30 -28.94
C LYS A 190 -115.22 -18.20 -30.20
N MET A 191 -114.63 -18.28 -31.37
CA MET A 191 -115.29 -18.25 -32.65
C MET A 191 -116.17 -19.50 -32.82
N TYR A 192 -115.60 -20.69 -32.59
CA TYR A 192 -116.33 -21.95 -32.72
C TYR A 192 -117.30 -22.25 -31.57
N ALA A 193 -117.21 -21.60 -30.45
CA ALA A 193 -118.19 -21.70 -29.36
C ALA A 193 -119.50 -20.89 -29.66
N ALA A 194 -119.45 -19.96 -30.64
CA ALA A 194 -120.58 -19.13 -31.05
C ALA A 194 -121.35 -19.72 -32.23
N ASP A 195 -120.89 -20.81 -32.85
CA ASP A 195 -121.49 -21.49 -33.96
C ASP A 195 -122.01 -22.85 -33.54
N ASP A 196 -123.31 -23.16 -33.75
CA ASP A 196 -124.00 -24.35 -33.25
C ASP A 196 -123.82 -25.63 -34.10
N ILE A 197 -122.97 -25.60 -35.13
CA ILE A 197 -122.64 -26.71 -36.01
C ILE A 197 -121.18 -27.02 -36.00
N THR A 198 -120.72 -28.04 -35.28
CA THR A 198 -119.33 -28.53 -35.26
C THR A 198 -119.06 -29.45 -36.46
N GLU A 199 -118.35 -28.97 -37.50
CA GLU A 199 -117.87 -29.79 -38.59
C GLU A 199 -116.47 -30.42 -38.21
N GLU A 200 -116.20 -31.68 -38.70
CA GLU A 200 -114.91 -32.41 -38.48
C GLU A 200 -113.68 -31.55 -38.82
N THR A 201 -113.83 -30.60 -39.72
CA THR A 201 -112.76 -29.66 -40.12
C THR A 201 -112.37 -28.69 -39.01
N GLU A 202 -113.31 -28.25 -38.15
CA GLU A 202 -113.07 -27.32 -37.02
C GLU A 202 -112.32 -28.01 -35.90
N GLU A 203 -112.61 -29.28 -35.63
CA GLU A 203 -111.91 -30.07 -34.65
C GLU A 203 -110.40 -30.23 -35.02
N ILE A 204 -110.13 -30.47 -36.30
CA ILE A 204 -108.75 -30.56 -36.82
C ILE A 204 -108.00 -29.22 -36.65
N ILE A 205 -108.68 -28.07 -36.90
CA ILE A 205 -108.07 -26.73 -36.73
C ILE A 205 -107.77 -26.46 -35.26
N LEU A 206 -108.67 -26.77 -34.33
CA LEU A 206 -108.49 -26.66 -32.90
C LEU A 206 -107.36 -27.57 -32.39
N GLN A 207 -107.31 -28.81 -32.90
CA GLN A 207 -106.19 -29.72 -32.58
C GLN A 207 -104.84 -29.15 -33.07
N ARG A 208 -104.75 -28.61 -34.29
CA ARG A 208 -103.56 -27.97 -34.83
C ARG A 208 -103.13 -26.76 -33.99
N ALA A 209 -104.11 -25.89 -33.62
CA ALA A 209 -103.81 -24.74 -32.74
C ALA A 209 -103.36 -25.17 -31.32
N THR A 210 -104.03 -26.26 -30.79
CA THR A 210 -103.55 -26.82 -29.51
C THR A 210 -102.15 -27.41 -29.59
N HIS A 211 -101.87 -28.12 -30.69
CA HIS A 211 -100.47 -28.60 -30.92
C HIS A 211 -99.50 -27.44 -31.13
N ALA A 212 -99.90 -26.31 -31.77
CA ALA A 212 -99.05 -25.11 -31.90
C ALA A 212 -98.77 -24.53 -30.55
N VAL A 213 -99.74 -24.39 -29.62
CA VAL A 213 -99.50 -23.93 -28.24
C VAL A 213 -98.59 -24.88 -27.48
N ASN A 214 -98.79 -26.18 -27.57
CA ASN A 214 -97.95 -27.19 -26.91
C ASN A 214 -96.52 -27.11 -27.42
N ARG A 215 -96.29 -26.94 -28.71
CA ARG A 215 -94.97 -26.72 -29.28
C ARG A 215 -94.38 -25.43 -28.81
N ALA A 216 -95.13 -24.31 -28.79
CA ALA A 216 -94.68 -23.02 -28.33
C ALA A 216 -94.30 -23.06 -26.84
N LYS A 217 -95.06 -23.78 -25.97
CA LYS A 217 -94.69 -24.03 -24.56
C LYS A 217 -93.38 -24.77 -24.41
N HIS A 218 -93.23 -25.87 -25.18
CA HIS A 218 -91.96 -26.59 -25.14
C HIS A 218 -90.80 -25.77 -25.64
N PHE A 219 -90.92 -24.93 -26.67
CA PHE A 219 -89.90 -24.02 -27.12
C PHE A 219 -89.61 -22.93 -26.11
N LEU A 220 -90.62 -22.40 -25.40
CA LEU A 220 -90.37 -21.43 -24.31
C LEU A 220 -89.59 -22.06 -23.17
N GLU A 221 -90.00 -23.24 -22.66
CA GLU A 221 -89.29 -23.95 -21.60
C GLU A 221 -87.81 -24.20 -21.97
N ARG A 222 -87.54 -24.62 -23.21
CA ARG A 222 -86.19 -24.80 -23.72
C ARG A 222 -85.44 -23.45 -23.80
N SER A 223 -86.08 -22.39 -24.23
CA SER A 223 -85.51 -21.07 -24.35
C SER A 223 -85.19 -20.48 -22.96
N GLU A 224 -86.09 -20.68 -21.98
CA GLU A 224 -85.88 -20.30 -20.58
C GLU A 224 -84.65 -21.02 -19.98
N SER A 225 -84.55 -22.32 -20.14
CA SER A 225 -83.40 -23.10 -19.67
C SER A 225 -82.13 -22.68 -20.34
N THR A 226 -82.15 -22.46 -21.67
CA THR A 226 -81.00 -22.02 -22.43
C THR A 226 -80.57 -20.63 -22.04
N ALA A 227 -81.51 -19.67 -21.92
CA ALA A 227 -81.16 -18.30 -21.49
C ALA A 227 -80.66 -18.25 -20.05
N ALA A 228 -81.28 -18.98 -19.12
CA ALA A 228 -80.83 -19.10 -17.74
C ALA A 228 -79.40 -19.68 -17.69
N ASN A 229 -79.15 -20.79 -18.37
CA ASN A 229 -77.77 -21.36 -18.39
C ASN A 229 -76.78 -20.41 -19.03
N THR A 230 -77.11 -19.71 -20.10
CA THR A 230 -76.25 -18.75 -20.75
C THR A 230 -75.90 -17.58 -19.81
N LEU A 231 -76.91 -17.00 -19.17
CA LEU A 231 -76.75 -15.80 -18.34
C LEU A 231 -76.13 -16.12 -16.99
N THR A 232 -76.44 -17.29 -16.36
CA THR A 232 -75.97 -17.59 -14.99
C THR A 232 -74.75 -18.50 -14.96
N ALA A 233 -74.40 -19.21 -16.00
CA ALA A 233 -73.30 -20.16 -16.01
C ALA A 233 -72.25 -19.86 -17.12
N THR A 234 -72.77 -19.83 -18.43
CA THR A 234 -71.76 -19.75 -19.53
C THR A 234 -71.07 -18.42 -19.62
N LEU A 235 -71.74 -17.30 -19.64
CA LEU A 235 -71.11 -15.96 -19.75
C LEU A 235 -70.26 -15.60 -18.53
N PRO A 236 -70.70 -15.88 -17.27
CA PRO A 236 -69.83 -15.66 -16.11
C PRO A 236 -68.54 -16.48 -16.18
N ARG A 237 -68.61 -17.76 -16.54
CA ARG A 237 -67.41 -18.62 -16.69
C ARG A 237 -66.52 -18.15 -17.80
N GLU A 238 -67.03 -17.77 -18.96
CA GLU A 238 -66.20 -17.20 -20.03
C GLU A 238 -65.51 -15.93 -19.62
N LYS A 239 -66.19 -15.08 -18.84
CA LYS A 239 -65.58 -13.87 -18.30
C LYS A 239 -64.44 -14.21 -17.32
N GLU A 240 -64.67 -15.16 -16.40
CA GLU A 240 -63.69 -15.63 -15.43
C GLU A 240 -62.46 -16.26 -16.11
N ASP A 241 -62.68 -17.14 -17.11
CA ASP A 241 -61.60 -17.75 -17.90
C ASP A 241 -60.73 -16.71 -18.61
N LYS A 242 -61.33 -15.63 -19.11
CA LYS A 242 -60.58 -14.53 -19.74
C LYS A 242 -59.80 -13.72 -18.74
N ILE A 243 -60.33 -13.46 -17.54
CA ILE A 243 -59.65 -12.81 -16.43
C ILE A 243 -58.45 -13.65 -16.00
N ASP A 244 -58.65 -14.93 -15.76
CA ASP A 244 -57.59 -15.88 -15.40
C ASP A 244 -56.48 -15.92 -16.45
N THR A 245 -56.87 -15.95 -17.72
CA THR A 245 -55.88 -15.91 -18.82
C THR A 245 -55.04 -14.65 -18.80
N LEU A 246 -55.68 -13.49 -18.57
CA LEU A 246 -55.02 -12.22 -18.47
C LEU A 246 -54.06 -12.15 -17.26
N GLU A 247 -54.53 -12.60 -16.09
CA GLU A 247 -53.70 -12.63 -14.88
C GLU A 247 -52.51 -13.57 -15.02
N ARG A 248 -52.73 -14.77 -15.57
CA ARG A 248 -51.60 -15.70 -15.87
C ARG A 248 -50.59 -15.07 -16.82
N ALA A 249 -51.05 -14.35 -17.84
CA ALA A 249 -50.17 -13.65 -18.76
C ALA A 249 -49.37 -12.53 -18.07
N ARG A 250 -49.99 -11.75 -17.16
CA ARG A 250 -49.35 -10.73 -16.34
C ARG A 250 -48.26 -11.33 -15.42
N LEU A 251 -48.64 -12.36 -14.66
CA LEU A 251 -47.72 -13.09 -13.79
C LEU A 251 -46.57 -13.72 -14.59
N GLY A 252 -46.89 -14.32 -15.74
CA GLY A 252 -45.88 -14.88 -16.65
C GLY A 252 -44.87 -13.83 -17.14
N THR A 253 -45.36 -12.67 -17.53
CA THR A 253 -44.49 -11.54 -17.96
C THR A 253 -43.64 -11.03 -16.82
N THR A 254 -44.20 -10.88 -15.62
CA THR A 254 -43.43 -10.46 -14.43
C THR A 254 -42.37 -11.49 -14.07
N LYS A 255 -42.72 -12.76 -14.02
CA LYS A 255 -41.78 -13.86 -13.74
C LYS A 255 -40.64 -13.91 -14.77
N ALA A 256 -40.98 -13.84 -16.06
CA ALA A 256 -39.99 -13.86 -17.13
C ALA A 256 -39.01 -12.67 -16.99
N THR A 257 -39.53 -11.46 -16.74
CA THR A 257 -38.70 -10.25 -16.54
C THR A 257 -37.76 -10.40 -15.36
N SER A 258 -38.27 -10.86 -14.20
CA SER A 258 -37.42 -11.06 -13.00
C SER A 258 -36.35 -12.14 -13.22
N THR A 259 -36.76 -13.26 -13.87
CA THR A 259 -35.81 -14.35 -14.16
C THR A 259 -34.72 -13.90 -15.12
N HIS A 260 -35.03 -13.12 -16.14
CA HIS A 260 -34.03 -12.56 -17.06
C HIS A 260 -33.09 -11.57 -16.34
N GLN A 261 -33.62 -10.70 -15.48
CA GLN A 261 -32.81 -9.77 -14.70
C GLN A 261 -31.78 -10.51 -13.82
N GLU A 262 -32.22 -11.54 -13.09
CA GLU A 262 -31.31 -12.31 -12.25
C GLU A 262 -30.28 -13.11 -13.08
N LYS A 263 -30.68 -13.63 -14.22
CA LYS A 263 -29.75 -14.29 -15.16
C LYS A 263 -28.67 -13.31 -15.68
N ILE A 264 -29.09 -12.13 -16.12
CA ILE A 264 -28.17 -11.09 -16.59
C ILE A 264 -27.25 -10.65 -15.45
N ARG A 265 -27.76 -10.46 -14.24
CA ARG A 265 -26.96 -10.12 -13.06
C ARG A 265 -25.90 -11.19 -12.76
N LYS A 266 -26.29 -12.47 -12.81
CA LYS A 266 -25.36 -13.59 -12.64
C LYS A 266 -24.26 -13.59 -13.71
N LEU A 267 -24.61 -13.39 -14.97
CA LEU A 267 -23.64 -13.30 -16.06
C LEU A 267 -22.71 -12.09 -15.91
N LYS A 268 -23.26 -10.94 -15.45
CA LYS A 268 -22.44 -9.75 -15.15
C LYS A 268 -21.39 -10.02 -14.08
N ILE A 269 -21.78 -10.68 -12.99
CA ILE A 269 -20.85 -11.08 -11.94
C ILE A 269 -19.78 -12.04 -12.49
N GLY A 270 -20.16 -12.99 -13.31
CA GLY A 270 -19.23 -13.89 -14.00
C GLY A 270 -18.23 -13.12 -14.88
N LEU A 271 -18.71 -12.17 -15.66
CA LEU A 271 -17.88 -11.30 -16.49
C LEU A 271 -16.90 -10.46 -15.66
N ASP A 272 -17.36 -9.89 -14.54
CA ASP A 272 -16.52 -9.13 -13.63
C ASP A 272 -15.42 -10.00 -12.99
N GLN A 273 -15.74 -11.25 -12.65
CA GLN A 273 -14.75 -12.25 -12.18
C GLN A 273 -13.71 -12.56 -13.26
N GLN A 274 -14.12 -12.76 -14.51
CA GLN A 274 -13.20 -12.99 -15.63
C GLN A 274 -12.31 -11.76 -15.89
N THR A 275 -12.87 -10.56 -15.78
CA THR A 275 -12.11 -9.30 -15.89
C THR A 275 -11.01 -9.20 -14.85
N ILE A 276 -11.32 -9.55 -13.60
CA ILE A 276 -10.33 -9.55 -12.50
C ILE A 276 -9.27 -10.64 -12.73
N ALA A 277 -9.69 -11.83 -13.16
CA ALA A 277 -8.78 -12.94 -13.43
C ALA A 277 -7.79 -12.59 -14.56
N LEU A 278 -8.29 -12.04 -15.66
CA LEU A 278 -7.47 -11.57 -16.78
C LEU A 278 -6.43 -10.53 -16.33
N LYS A 279 -6.87 -9.51 -15.61
CA LYS A 279 -5.95 -8.48 -15.09
C LYS A 279 -4.86 -9.07 -14.19
N ARG A 280 -5.21 -10.00 -13.30
CA ARG A 280 -4.23 -10.68 -12.45
C ARG A 280 -3.25 -11.53 -13.24
N ALA A 281 -3.71 -12.19 -14.30
CA ALA A 281 -2.85 -12.97 -15.18
C ALA A 281 -1.86 -12.07 -15.94
N GLU A 282 -2.31 -10.93 -16.46
CA GLU A 282 -1.45 -9.92 -17.11
C GLU A 282 -0.41 -9.35 -16.15
N GLU A 283 -0.82 -8.96 -14.94
CA GLU A 283 0.10 -8.49 -13.89
C GLU A 283 1.10 -9.56 -13.48
N GLY A 284 0.66 -10.82 -13.39
CA GLY A 284 1.50 -11.97 -13.09
C GLY A 284 2.59 -12.18 -14.13
N LEU A 285 2.22 -12.18 -15.41
CA LEU A 285 3.16 -12.28 -16.52
C LEU A 285 4.16 -11.13 -16.53
N ALA A 286 3.68 -9.88 -16.37
CA ALA A 286 4.54 -8.70 -16.34
C ALA A 286 5.57 -8.76 -15.20
N LYS A 287 5.21 -9.31 -14.04
CA LYS A 287 6.15 -9.52 -12.92
C LYS A 287 7.22 -10.55 -13.27
N LEU A 288 6.84 -11.69 -13.87
CA LEU A 288 7.80 -12.71 -14.31
C LEU A 288 8.76 -12.19 -15.39
N GLU A 289 8.27 -11.44 -16.36
CA GLU A 289 9.10 -10.82 -17.40
C GLU A 289 10.05 -9.75 -16.85
N ALA A 290 9.60 -8.98 -15.84
CA ALA A 290 10.47 -8.05 -15.13
C ALA A 290 11.56 -8.79 -14.33
N ASP A 291 11.21 -9.90 -13.68
CA ASP A 291 12.14 -10.72 -12.91
C ASP A 291 13.17 -11.41 -13.85
N LEU A 292 12.77 -11.79 -15.05
CA LEU A 292 13.71 -12.33 -16.06
C LEU A 292 14.86 -11.35 -16.37
N LYS A 293 14.55 -10.06 -16.45
CA LYS A 293 15.58 -9.02 -16.67
C LYS A 293 16.54 -8.90 -15.48
N LEU A 294 16.09 -9.21 -14.28
CA LEU A 294 16.92 -9.18 -13.07
C LEU A 294 17.91 -10.36 -13.00
N LEU A 295 17.68 -11.45 -13.76
CA LEU A 295 18.56 -12.63 -13.72
C LEU A 295 19.95 -12.35 -14.35
N SER A 296 20.13 -11.28 -15.10
CA SER A 296 21.43 -10.78 -15.54
C SER A 296 21.77 -9.52 -14.74
N VAL A 297 22.46 -9.72 -13.62
CA VAL A 297 22.86 -8.62 -12.73
C VAL A 297 24.03 -7.86 -13.34
N ARG A 298 23.87 -6.55 -13.50
CA ARG A 298 24.88 -5.68 -14.11
C ARG A 298 25.41 -4.64 -13.13
N ALA A 299 26.65 -4.20 -13.36
CA ALA A 299 27.29 -3.16 -12.59
C ALA A 299 26.60 -1.80 -12.81
N PRO A 300 26.14 -1.12 -11.76
CA PRO A 300 25.51 0.21 -11.88
C PRO A 300 26.52 1.33 -12.17
N ALA A 301 27.80 1.12 -11.87
CA ALA A 301 28.89 2.06 -12.11
C ALA A 301 30.20 1.29 -12.30
N SER A 302 31.18 1.96 -12.90
CA SER A 302 32.54 1.42 -12.97
C SER A 302 33.18 1.43 -11.57
N GLY A 303 33.90 0.35 -11.23
CA GLY A 303 34.50 0.24 -9.92
C GLY A 303 35.06 -1.15 -9.59
N MET A 304 35.43 -1.37 -8.36
CA MET A 304 35.94 -2.65 -7.85
C MET A 304 34.83 -3.47 -7.20
N VAL A 305 34.80 -4.75 -7.50
CA VAL A 305 33.82 -5.71 -6.95
C VAL A 305 34.22 -6.15 -5.55
N TYR A 306 33.33 -5.98 -4.60
CA TYR A 306 33.45 -6.53 -3.24
C TYR A 306 32.31 -7.53 -2.97
N TYR A 307 32.64 -8.72 -2.46
CA TYR A 307 31.64 -9.70 -2.04
C TYR A 307 31.12 -9.36 -0.64
N GLY A 308 29.81 -9.13 -0.55
CA GLY A 308 29.15 -8.74 0.68
C GLY A 308 28.78 -7.27 0.75
N LYS A 309 28.44 -6.82 1.96
CA LYS A 309 27.95 -5.48 2.25
C LYS A 309 29.07 -4.57 2.73
N PHE A 310 29.14 -3.35 2.20
CA PHE A 310 29.95 -2.26 2.70
C PHE A 310 29.04 -1.14 3.22
N THR A 311 29.24 -0.70 4.47
CA THR A 311 28.47 0.41 5.07
C THR A 311 29.39 1.20 5.99
N ASP A 312 29.55 2.49 5.71
CA ASP A 312 30.30 3.46 6.55
C ASP A 312 31.70 2.98 7.01
N GLY A 313 32.45 2.39 6.09
CA GLY A 313 33.79 1.88 6.38
C GLY A 313 33.84 0.46 6.94
N ILE A 314 32.70 -0.16 7.22
CA ILE A 314 32.60 -1.53 7.74
C ILE A 314 32.36 -2.52 6.60
N TRP A 315 33.21 -3.54 6.55
CA TRP A 315 33.17 -4.63 5.58
C TRP A 315 32.54 -5.87 6.21
N GLY A 316 31.53 -6.44 5.56
CA GLY A 316 30.85 -7.60 6.14
C GLY A 316 30.32 -8.59 5.11
N GLY A 317 30.16 -9.84 5.54
CA GLY A 317 29.45 -10.86 4.79
C GLY A 317 30.25 -11.61 3.73
N GLN A 318 31.51 -11.27 3.43
CA GLN A 318 32.30 -11.90 2.38
C GLN A 318 32.33 -13.43 2.48
N LYS A 319 32.67 -13.97 3.65
CA LYS A 319 32.77 -15.43 3.87
C LYS A 319 31.44 -16.16 3.68
N MET A 320 30.32 -15.50 3.99
CA MET A 320 28.98 -16.07 3.86
C MET A 320 28.46 -16.02 2.43
N VAL A 321 28.84 -15.00 1.68
CA VAL A 321 28.34 -14.74 0.33
C VAL A 321 29.18 -15.43 -0.75
N ALA A 322 30.51 -15.53 -0.56
CA ALA A 322 31.42 -16.10 -1.55
C ALA A 322 31.00 -17.51 -2.06
N PRO A 323 30.54 -18.46 -1.21
CA PRO A 323 30.07 -19.76 -1.70
C PRO A 323 28.79 -19.65 -2.54
N LYS A 324 27.92 -18.66 -2.24
CA LYS A 324 26.66 -18.45 -2.94
C LYS A 324 26.85 -17.88 -4.35
N LEU A 325 27.98 -17.22 -4.62
CA LEU A 325 28.31 -16.60 -5.90
C LEU A 325 29.02 -17.53 -6.89
N ARG A 326 29.27 -18.76 -6.50
CA ARG A 326 29.79 -19.82 -7.37
C ARG A 326 28.65 -20.44 -8.19
N LYS A 327 29.01 -21.12 -9.27
CA LYS A 327 28.08 -21.91 -10.07
C LYS A 327 27.26 -22.84 -9.17
N GLU A 328 25.95 -22.94 -9.41
CA GLU A 328 24.96 -23.66 -8.62
C GLU A 328 24.70 -23.04 -7.20
N GLY A 329 25.36 -21.96 -6.85
CA GLY A 329 25.09 -21.25 -5.61
C GLY A 329 23.69 -20.60 -5.62
N LYS A 330 23.08 -20.45 -4.45
CA LYS A 330 21.73 -19.86 -4.32
C LYS A 330 21.80 -18.54 -3.59
N LEU A 331 21.30 -17.49 -4.24
CA LEU A 331 21.16 -16.16 -3.65
C LEU A 331 19.80 -16.03 -2.96
N ALA A 332 19.72 -15.18 -1.94
CA ALA A 332 18.48 -14.85 -1.27
C ALA A 332 17.95 -13.49 -1.76
N ALA A 333 16.64 -13.38 -1.92
CA ALA A 333 16.00 -12.13 -2.27
C ALA A 333 16.21 -11.08 -1.15
N GLY A 334 16.59 -9.84 -1.52
CA GLY A 334 16.83 -8.76 -0.59
C GLY A 334 18.18 -8.81 0.15
N GLU A 335 18.97 -9.86 -0.01
CA GLU A 335 20.32 -9.95 0.55
C GLU A 335 21.31 -9.17 -0.34
N VAL A 336 22.16 -8.36 0.29
CA VAL A 336 23.28 -7.72 -0.40
C VAL A 336 24.39 -8.76 -0.55
N PHE A 337 24.60 -9.24 -1.75
CA PHE A 337 25.60 -10.26 -2.05
C PHE A 337 26.90 -9.68 -2.63
N MET A 338 26.84 -8.48 -3.17
CA MET A 338 27.99 -7.82 -3.80
C MET A 338 27.86 -6.30 -3.62
N THR A 339 28.99 -5.60 -3.60
CA THR A 339 29.06 -4.14 -3.61
C THR A 339 30.06 -3.70 -4.66
N VAL A 340 29.67 -2.76 -5.52
CA VAL A 340 30.60 -2.12 -6.48
C VAL A 340 31.09 -0.82 -5.86
N LEU A 341 32.40 -0.68 -5.73
CA LEU A 341 33.10 0.43 -5.11
C LEU A 341 33.61 1.36 -6.20
N GLU A 342 33.06 2.58 -6.30
CA GLU A 342 33.57 3.57 -7.26
C GLU A 342 34.99 3.99 -6.92
N PRO A 343 35.80 4.37 -7.93
CA PRO A 343 37.11 4.92 -7.71
C PRO A 343 37.01 6.24 -6.93
N GLY A 344 38.06 6.53 -6.16
CA GLY A 344 38.15 7.67 -5.25
C GLY A 344 37.96 7.24 -3.79
N LEU A 345 38.73 7.86 -2.90
CA LEU A 345 38.75 7.55 -1.47
C LEU A 345 38.29 8.75 -0.65
N VAL A 346 37.57 8.44 0.40
CA VAL A 346 37.26 9.34 1.52
C VAL A 346 37.82 8.71 2.78
N VAL A 347 38.05 9.52 3.82
CA VAL A 347 38.40 8.98 5.13
C VAL A 347 37.16 9.04 6.02
N VAL A 348 36.80 7.91 6.61
CA VAL A 348 35.72 7.80 7.59
C VAL A 348 36.33 7.52 8.96
N GLY A 349 35.95 8.28 9.94
CA GLY A 349 36.42 8.12 11.32
C GLY A 349 35.31 8.28 12.33
N SER A 350 35.65 8.15 13.61
CA SER A 350 34.73 8.38 14.72
C SER A 350 35.22 9.51 15.59
N ILE A 351 34.36 10.43 15.96
CA ILE A 351 34.61 11.54 16.87
C ILE A 351 33.78 11.37 18.13
N GLY A 352 34.41 11.56 19.29
CA GLY A 352 33.76 11.55 20.59
C GLY A 352 32.87 12.78 20.82
N GLU A 353 31.85 12.65 21.65
CA GLU A 353 30.92 13.73 21.99
C GLU A 353 31.64 14.98 22.57
N ALA A 354 32.68 14.79 23.40
CA ALA A 354 33.45 15.86 24.00
C ALA A 354 34.17 16.76 22.96
N ASP A 355 34.48 16.21 21.79
CA ASP A 355 35.20 16.91 20.74
C ASP A 355 34.27 17.40 19.60
N LEU A 356 32.98 17.03 19.64
CA LEU A 356 32.03 17.34 18.59
C LEU A 356 31.90 18.86 18.33
N ARG A 357 31.91 19.66 19.38
CA ARG A 357 31.82 21.12 19.30
C ARG A 357 33.10 21.80 18.76
N LYS A 358 34.22 21.10 18.79
CA LYS A 358 35.55 21.63 18.33
C LYS A 358 35.73 21.46 16.84
N VAL A 359 34.93 20.59 16.18
CA VAL A 359 35.10 20.27 14.77
C VAL A 359 33.88 20.74 13.96
N ALA A 360 34.15 21.47 12.89
CA ALA A 360 33.16 21.95 11.94
C ALA A 360 33.54 21.51 10.53
N GLY A 361 32.58 21.59 9.61
CA GLY A 361 32.85 21.37 8.19
C GLY A 361 33.86 22.36 7.65
N GLY A 362 34.76 21.89 6.78
CA GLY A 362 35.83 22.71 6.20
C GLY A 362 37.17 22.70 6.99
N ILE A 363 37.19 22.14 8.21
CA ILE A 363 38.46 21.98 8.95
C ILE A 363 39.39 21.06 8.17
N THR A 364 40.65 21.50 8.05
CA THR A 364 41.71 20.77 7.34
C THR A 364 42.59 19.99 8.30
N GLY A 365 43.27 19.01 7.76
CA GLY A 365 44.21 18.18 8.51
C GLY A 365 44.93 17.21 7.58
N TRP A 366 45.40 16.12 8.15
CA TRP A 366 46.01 15.03 7.39
C TRP A 366 45.62 13.67 7.97
N ALA A 367 45.49 12.71 7.08
CA ALA A 367 45.35 11.30 7.41
C ALA A 367 46.69 10.61 7.11
N THR A 368 47.22 9.89 8.09
CA THR A 368 48.44 9.11 7.95
C THR A 368 48.11 7.64 7.89
N PRO A 369 48.30 6.94 6.74
CA PRO A 369 48.04 5.51 6.64
C PRO A 369 48.91 4.73 7.63
N THR A 370 48.30 3.75 8.32
CA THR A 370 49.05 2.92 9.29
C THR A 370 50.15 2.11 8.62
N ALA A 371 49.92 1.67 7.37
CA ALA A 371 50.91 0.92 6.60
C ALA A 371 52.10 1.76 6.16
N GLU A 372 51.99 3.09 6.11
CA GLU A 372 53.02 3.98 5.62
C GLU A 372 53.05 5.31 6.39
N PRO A 373 53.60 5.32 7.61
CA PRO A 373 53.53 6.48 8.53
C PRO A 373 54.30 7.73 8.03
N ALA A 374 55.19 7.55 7.08
CA ALA A 374 55.94 8.68 6.48
C ALA A 374 55.06 9.53 5.53
N HIS A 375 53.97 8.94 4.98
CA HIS A 375 53.12 9.63 4.05
C HIS A 375 51.88 10.25 4.71
N ARG A 376 51.67 11.54 4.46
CA ARG A 376 50.52 12.29 4.95
C ARG A 376 49.60 12.64 3.79
N VAL A 377 48.34 12.29 3.91
CA VAL A 377 47.29 12.62 2.94
C VAL A 377 46.50 13.82 3.45
N PRO A 378 46.50 14.94 2.74
CA PRO A 378 45.66 16.08 3.13
C PRO A 378 44.21 15.71 3.14
N VAL A 379 43.51 16.08 4.21
CA VAL A 379 42.07 15.81 4.35
C VAL A 379 41.32 17.06 4.78
N THR A 380 40.08 17.15 4.36
CA THR A 380 39.14 18.21 4.76
C THR A 380 37.88 17.62 5.27
N VAL A 381 37.37 18.08 6.41
CA VAL A 381 36.12 17.63 6.98
C VAL A 381 34.95 18.01 6.05
N LYS A 382 34.28 16.99 5.50
CA LYS A 382 33.11 17.18 4.66
C LYS A 382 31.80 17.26 5.48
N SER A 383 31.64 16.32 6.41
CA SER A 383 30.44 16.25 7.25
C SER A 383 30.67 15.46 8.52
N ILE A 384 29.93 15.80 9.54
CA ILE A 384 29.85 15.07 10.80
C ILE A 384 28.41 14.63 10.97
N SER A 385 28.20 13.36 11.32
CA SER A 385 26.86 12.80 11.58
C SER A 385 26.29 13.49 12.82
N ARG A 386 25.00 13.79 12.77
CA ARG A 386 24.22 14.25 13.94
C ARG A 386 23.58 13.10 14.69
N VAL A 387 23.67 11.89 14.15
CA VAL A 387 23.17 10.66 14.75
C VAL A 387 24.37 9.85 15.22
N PRO A 388 24.42 9.40 16.49
CA PRO A 388 25.52 8.60 17.00
C PRO A 388 25.55 7.23 16.29
N THR A 389 26.75 6.76 16.00
CA THR A 389 26.98 5.40 15.45
C THR A 389 27.16 4.36 16.56
N ALA A 390 27.61 4.84 17.75
CA ALA A 390 27.67 4.10 19.00
C ALA A 390 27.49 5.11 20.15
N PRO A 391 27.22 4.70 21.40
CA PRO A 391 27.05 5.60 22.52
C PRO A 391 28.25 6.58 22.64
N GLY A 392 27.94 7.89 22.54
CA GLY A 392 28.96 8.97 22.60
C GLY A 392 29.91 9.06 21.40
N GLN A 393 29.66 8.34 20.30
CA GLN A 393 30.51 8.33 19.11
C GLN A 393 29.72 8.76 17.86
N TYR A 394 30.27 9.63 17.05
CA TYR A 394 29.67 10.18 15.83
C TYR A 394 30.59 9.96 14.64
N ALA A 395 30.00 9.59 13.49
CA ALA A 395 30.79 9.41 12.29
C ALA A 395 31.23 10.77 11.73
N ILE A 396 32.49 10.85 11.35
CA ILE A 396 33.07 11.98 10.62
C ILE A 396 33.52 11.49 9.25
N ARG A 397 33.19 12.24 8.22
CA ARG A 397 33.61 11.96 6.84
C ARG A 397 34.49 13.11 6.32
N LEU A 398 35.64 12.73 5.80
CA LEU A 398 36.61 13.67 5.28
C LEU A 398 36.90 13.35 3.81
N VAL A 399 37.05 14.38 3.01
CA VAL A 399 37.54 14.26 1.63
C VAL A 399 39.06 14.15 1.70
N ALA A 400 39.62 13.15 1.05
CA ALA A 400 41.04 12.93 0.94
C ALA A 400 41.54 13.44 -0.42
N ASN A 401 42.58 14.26 -0.44
CA ASN A 401 43.29 14.64 -1.65
C ASN A 401 44.47 13.68 -1.85
N LEU A 402 44.24 12.68 -2.73
CA LEU A 402 45.16 11.55 -2.88
C LEU A 402 46.39 11.86 -3.73
N GLY A 403 46.30 12.83 -4.69
CA GLY A 403 47.30 12.98 -5.73
C GLY A 403 47.58 11.65 -6.45
N ASP A 404 48.76 11.38 -6.88
CA ASP A 404 49.17 10.15 -7.60
C ASP A 404 49.47 8.94 -6.69
N LYS A 405 48.81 8.86 -5.51
CA LYS A 405 49.08 7.81 -4.51
C LYS A 405 48.25 6.54 -4.78
N GLY A 406 48.53 5.84 -5.85
CA GLY A 406 47.79 4.66 -6.31
C GLY A 406 47.87 3.41 -5.41
N TYR A 407 48.69 3.44 -4.34
CA TYR A 407 48.80 2.29 -3.38
C TYR A 407 47.73 2.29 -2.30
N LEU A 408 47.00 3.39 -2.12
CA LEU A 408 45.96 3.46 -1.12
C LEU A 408 44.70 2.74 -1.61
N VAL A 409 44.29 1.75 -0.83
CA VAL A 409 43.10 0.97 -1.14
C VAL A 409 42.03 1.14 -0.06
N PRO A 410 40.73 1.01 -0.42
CA PRO A 410 39.67 1.00 0.58
C PRO A 410 39.89 -0.08 1.64
N GLY A 411 39.63 0.24 2.90
CA GLY A 411 39.85 -0.65 4.04
C GLY A 411 41.13 -0.42 4.82
N MET A 412 42.09 0.37 4.30
CA MET A 412 43.30 0.72 5.05
C MET A 412 42.97 1.64 6.21
N SER A 413 43.50 1.33 7.39
CA SER A 413 43.41 2.17 8.60
C SER A 413 44.34 3.39 8.51
N CYS A 414 43.96 4.48 9.15
CA CYS A 414 44.76 5.69 9.24
C CYS A 414 44.54 6.43 10.56
N ASP A 415 45.57 7.20 10.95
CA ASP A 415 45.48 8.18 12.01
C ASP A 415 45.18 9.56 11.40
N ILE A 416 44.07 10.17 11.85
CA ILE A 416 43.63 11.49 11.40
C ILE A 416 44.07 12.51 12.41
N LYS A 417 44.71 13.61 11.94
CA LYS A 417 45.03 14.79 12.76
C LYS A 417 44.37 16.00 12.14
N LEU A 418 43.39 16.57 12.83
CA LEU A 418 42.66 17.77 12.42
C LEU A 418 43.22 19.00 13.13
N LYS A 419 43.45 20.08 12.41
CA LYS A 419 43.82 21.37 12.99
C LYS A 419 42.53 22.10 13.43
N VAL A 420 42.22 21.96 14.71
CA VAL A 420 40.96 22.52 15.26
C VAL A 420 41.12 24.02 15.58
N TYR A 421 42.32 24.41 15.98
CA TYR A 421 42.64 25.79 16.25
C TYR A 421 44.10 26.07 15.87
N GLU A 422 44.35 27.16 15.18
CA GLU A 422 45.68 27.62 14.79
C GLU A 422 45.76 29.13 14.99
N ASN A 423 46.73 29.57 15.78
CA ASN A 423 47.05 30.96 15.97
C ASN A 423 48.59 31.12 16.05
N ASN A 424 49.15 31.77 15.05
CA ASN A 424 50.59 31.90 14.92
C ASN A 424 51.24 32.97 15.88
N ALA A 425 50.41 33.82 16.48
CA ALA A 425 50.82 34.91 17.34
C ALA A 425 50.06 34.93 18.68
N ALA A 426 49.72 33.74 19.22
CA ALA A 426 48.98 33.62 20.47
C ALA A 426 49.89 34.03 21.70
N LEU A 427 49.30 34.78 22.58
CA LEU A 427 49.88 35.01 23.91
C LEU A 427 49.40 33.85 24.82
N THR A 428 50.35 33.05 25.30
CA THR A 428 50.05 31.89 26.10
C THR A 428 50.62 31.97 27.50
N VAL A 429 49.82 31.54 28.47
CA VAL A 429 50.22 31.39 29.85
C VAL A 429 50.01 29.97 30.35
N PRO A 430 50.80 29.45 31.29
CA PRO A 430 50.45 28.20 31.94
C PRO A 430 49.08 28.29 32.62
N SER A 431 48.18 27.31 32.37
CA SER A 431 46.81 27.34 32.94
C SER A 431 46.80 27.42 34.46
N LYS A 432 47.89 27.01 35.12
CA LYS A 432 48.07 27.11 36.57
C LYS A 432 48.16 28.54 37.07
N ALA A 433 48.57 29.50 36.22
CA ALA A 433 48.71 30.91 36.58
C ALA A 433 47.38 31.65 36.69
N LEU A 434 46.32 31.11 36.10
CA LEU A 434 44.96 31.66 36.09
C LEU A 434 44.30 31.46 37.47
N ARG A 435 43.73 32.53 38.02
CA ARG A 435 43.00 32.55 39.28
C ARG A 435 41.67 33.22 39.04
N GLN A 436 40.72 33.03 39.96
CA GLN A 436 39.50 33.80 40.01
C GLN A 436 39.54 34.75 41.18
N ASN A 437 39.16 36.00 40.98
CA ASN A 437 39.03 36.96 42.03
C ASN A 437 37.66 36.80 42.75
N GLU A 438 37.46 37.56 43.84
CA GLU A 438 36.20 37.52 44.60
C GLU A 438 34.94 37.87 43.78
N ALA A 439 35.09 38.62 42.70
CA ALA A 439 34.05 38.97 41.77
C ALA A 439 33.81 37.89 40.69
N GLY A 440 34.52 36.72 40.71
CA GLY A 440 34.41 35.64 39.75
C GLY A 440 35.12 35.91 38.40
N ALA A 441 35.85 37.01 38.24
CA ALA A 441 36.62 37.32 37.06
C ALA A 441 37.94 36.55 37.04
N THR A 442 38.38 36.09 35.85
CA THR A 442 39.67 35.42 35.67
C THR A 442 40.79 36.48 35.69
N VAL A 443 41.77 36.25 36.53
CA VAL A 443 42.87 37.20 36.74
C VAL A 443 44.25 36.51 36.66
N LEU A 444 45.28 37.32 36.33
CA LEU A 444 46.68 36.96 36.37
C LEU A 444 47.42 37.93 37.29
N HIS A 445 48.29 37.38 38.05
CA HIS A 445 49.25 38.19 38.77
C HIS A 445 50.48 38.50 37.91
N VAL A 446 50.60 39.76 37.50
CA VAL A 446 51.69 40.24 36.66
C VAL A 446 52.67 41.05 37.53
N LYS A 447 53.98 40.90 37.30
CA LYS A 447 54.98 41.66 37.98
C LYS A 447 55.00 43.07 37.42
N GLY A 448 54.67 44.05 38.26
CA GLY A 448 54.69 45.46 37.92
C GLY A 448 56.05 46.12 38.12
N PRO A 449 56.17 47.44 37.84
CA PRO A 449 57.38 48.23 38.07
C PRO A 449 57.86 48.15 39.55
N MET A 450 59.17 48.10 39.78
CA MET A 450 59.80 47.97 41.11
C MET A 450 59.49 46.69 41.89
N GLY A 451 59.01 45.60 41.21
CA GLY A 451 58.76 44.30 41.85
C GLY A 451 57.37 44.15 42.52
N SER A 452 56.48 45.09 42.33
CA SER A 452 55.05 44.98 42.81
C SER A 452 54.31 43.89 42.05
N THR A 453 53.30 43.27 42.70
CA THR A 453 52.38 42.32 42.05
C THR A 453 51.11 43.07 41.72
N GLU A 454 50.76 43.08 40.44
CA GLU A 454 49.50 43.66 39.93
C GLU A 454 48.56 42.56 39.53
N GLU A 455 47.34 42.60 40.07
CA GLU A 455 46.24 41.73 39.63
C GLU A 455 45.59 42.32 38.38
N ARG A 456 45.61 41.57 37.29
CA ARG A 456 45.09 42.03 36.01
C ARG A 456 43.98 41.07 35.50
N VAL A 457 42.80 41.61 35.25
CA VAL A 457 41.68 40.88 34.67
C VAL A 457 42.05 40.53 33.23
N VAL A 458 41.85 39.27 32.84
CA VAL A 458 42.18 38.76 31.52
C VAL A 458 41.02 38.00 30.90
N ASN A 459 40.87 38.14 29.59
CA ASN A 459 39.97 37.31 28.81
C ASN A 459 40.73 36.09 28.31
N ILE A 460 40.20 34.91 28.65
CA ILE A 460 40.80 33.62 28.27
C ILE A 460 40.23 33.12 26.96
N GLY A 461 41.08 32.56 26.10
CA GLY A 461 40.72 31.83 24.89
C GLY A 461 40.83 30.32 25.08
N ASN A 462 41.25 29.62 24.03
CA ASN A 462 41.39 28.17 24.04
C ASN A 462 42.55 27.70 24.95
N SER A 463 42.28 26.59 25.67
CA SER A 463 43.25 25.92 26.52
C SER A 463 43.62 24.54 25.99
N HIS A 464 44.89 24.22 25.92
CA HIS A 464 45.38 22.89 25.52
C HIS A 464 46.80 22.64 26.07
N GLY A 465 47.04 21.38 26.48
CA GLY A 465 48.38 20.98 26.94
C GLY A 465 48.90 21.77 28.14
N GLY A 466 48.03 22.22 29.06
CA GLY A 466 48.41 22.99 30.25
C GLY A 466 48.76 24.46 29.97
N LYS A 467 48.50 24.95 28.75
CA LYS A 467 48.61 26.36 28.36
C LYS A 467 47.25 26.91 27.96
N THR A 468 47.00 28.17 28.32
CA THR A 468 45.80 28.90 27.93
C THR A 468 46.17 30.13 27.14
N VAL A 469 45.47 30.34 26.03
CA VAL A 469 45.63 31.57 25.24
C VAL A 469 44.88 32.69 25.95
N ILE A 470 45.52 33.85 26.05
CA ILE A 470 44.91 35.06 26.56
C ILE A 470 44.61 35.96 25.36
N THR A 471 43.33 36.36 25.24
CA THR A 471 42.87 37.22 24.14
C THR A 471 43.02 38.71 24.44
N GLU A 472 42.84 39.07 25.72
CA GLU A 472 42.92 40.46 26.19
C GLU A 472 43.43 40.48 27.62
N GLY A 473 44.15 41.60 28.01
CA GLY A 473 44.57 41.86 29.36
C GLY A 473 46.07 41.72 29.60
N ILE A 474 46.84 41.12 28.66
CA ILE A 474 48.31 41.01 28.75
C ILE A 474 49.02 41.39 27.44
N LYS A 475 50.28 41.69 27.53
CA LYS A 475 51.13 41.97 26.37
C LYS A 475 52.33 41.02 26.34
N ALA A 476 52.95 40.89 25.15
CA ALA A 476 54.16 40.13 25.00
C ALA A 476 55.28 40.83 25.83
N GLY A 477 56.01 40.07 26.64
CA GLY A 477 57.00 40.56 27.54
C GLY A 477 56.56 40.71 29.02
N ASP A 478 55.22 40.59 29.29
CA ASP A 478 54.73 40.61 30.68
C ASP A 478 55.26 39.39 31.46
N GLU A 479 55.67 39.61 32.73
CA GLU A 479 56.07 38.55 33.65
C GLU A 479 54.95 38.13 34.55
N VAL A 480 54.40 36.88 34.31
CA VAL A 480 53.32 36.31 35.08
C VAL A 480 53.86 35.43 36.20
N LEU A 481 53.34 35.65 37.41
CA LEU A 481 53.72 34.89 38.60
C LEU A 481 52.92 33.54 38.62
N LEU A 482 53.66 32.47 38.80
CA LEU A 482 53.08 31.13 38.96
C LEU A 482 52.84 30.86 40.47
N PRO A 483 51.78 30.11 40.80
CA PRO A 483 51.42 29.72 42.15
C PRO A 483 52.54 28.88 42.81
#